data_525413d3f8c8e98065362abd9b09581d
#
_entry.id   525413d3f8c8e98065362abd9b09581d
#
_cell.length_a   1.000
_cell.length_b   1.000
_cell.length_c   1.000
_cell.angle_alpha   90.00
_cell.angle_beta   90.00
_cell.angle_gamma   90.00
#
_symmetry.space_group_name_H-M   'P 1'
#
loop_
_entity.id
_entity.type
_entity.pdbx_description
1 polymer ?
#
loop_
_entity_poly.entity_id
_entity_poly.type
_entity_poly.pdbx_seq_one_letter_code
_entity_poly.pdbx_strand_id
1 'polypeptide(L)'
;MNKTNNNSDWERLESVIRWAQMTINGFGVHIGLPRAENLYQIKAGKNGISRALGSRIVEHFPEISLGWLLSGEGDMFGRREDVRSVPFYDGDLSSCLVQRREGEPDSVFVVPTVVDCDIAIRSCDDAMAGEVVVGSILFLKKIDPEAIISGGLYVIVCPNYVLLRRVRVVDERLRLEPANKDYDVIEVDARQVEAIYRVKGTLRLY
;
A
#
# COMPACT_ATOMS: atom_id res chain seq x y z
N MET A 1 -15.41 -5.73 -33.08
CA MET A 1 -15.13 -4.31 -33.40
C MET A 1 -14.86 -3.59 -32.11
N ASN A 2 -13.60 -3.52 -31.71
CA ASN A 2 -13.16 -2.80 -30.49
C ASN A 2 -13.21 -1.30 -30.81
N LYS A 3 -14.08 -0.57 -30.13
CA LYS A 3 -13.99 0.90 -30.07
C LYS A 3 -12.77 1.24 -29.21
N THR A 4 -11.64 1.49 -29.84
CA THR A 4 -10.52 2.19 -29.25
C THR A 4 -11.00 3.60 -28.92
N ASN A 5 -11.16 3.89 -27.63
CA ASN A 5 -11.47 5.22 -27.11
C ASN A 5 -10.17 6.05 -27.22
N ASN A 6 -9.84 6.46 -28.42
CA ASN A 6 -8.66 7.28 -28.71
C ASN A 6 -9.06 8.75 -28.48
N ASN A 7 -9.12 9.17 -27.20
CA ASN A 7 -9.26 10.57 -26.87
C ASN A 7 -8.12 11.35 -27.52
N SER A 8 -8.45 12.43 -28.22
CA SER A 8 -7.43 13.29 -28.82
C SER A 8 -6.49 13.86 -27.76
N ASP A 9 -5.28 14.23 -28.15
CA ASP A 9 -4.30 14.85 -27.25
C ASP A 9 -4.89 16.07 -26.52
N TRP A 10 -5.73 16.84 -27.22
CA TRP A 10 -6.39 17.97 -26.61
C TRP A 10 -7.44 17.55 -25.56
N GLU A 11 -8.25 16.57 -25.84
CA GLU A 11 -9.28 16.10 -24.88
C GLU A 11 -8.64 15.59 -23.59
N ARG A 12 -7.51 14.89 -23.69
CA ARG A 12 -6.75 14.45 -22.51
C ARG A 12 -6.19 15.64 -21.74
N LEU A 13 -5.54 16.56 -22.42
CA LEU A 13 -4.97 17.76 -21.81
C LEU A 13 -6.07 18.64 -21.19
N GLU A 14 -7.20 18.84 -21.89
CA GLU A 14 -8.34 19.59 -21.38
C GLU A 14 -8.95 18.96 -20.13
N SER A 15 -9.01 17.63 -20.08
CA SER A 15 -9.48 16.90 -18.88
C SER A 15 -8.59 17.17 -17.67
N VAL A 16 -7.26 17.21 -17.84
CA VAL A 16 -6.33 17.57 -16.76
C VAL A 16 -6.52 19.03 -16.33
N ILE A 17 -6.60 19.96 -17.28
CA ILE A 17 -6.79 21.40 -16.98
C ILE A 17 -8.10 21.63 -16.22
N ARG A 18 -9.18 20.96 -16.64
CA ARG A 18 -10.49 21.03 -16.00
C ARG A 18 -10.48 20.44 -14.59
N TRP A 19 -9.84 19.28 -14.42
CA TRP A 19 -9.69 18.65 -13.11
C TRP A 19 -8.87 19.53 -12.16
N ALA A 20 -7.81 20.16 -12.64
CA ALA A 20 -7.01 21.13 -11.87
C ALA A 20 -7.76 22.45 -11.59
N GLN A 21 -8.99 22.64 -12.14
CA GLN A 21 -9.79 23.85 -12.03
C GLN A 21 -9.05 25.12 -12.49
N MET A 22 -8.23 25.02 -13.50
CA MET A 22 -7.41 26.10 -14.02
C MET A 22 -7.87 26.57 -15.40
N THR A 23 -7.50 27.80 -15.75
CA THR A 23 -7.54 28.27 -17.15
C THR A 23 -6.32 27.74 -17.89
N ILE A 24 -6.36 27.67 -19.23
CA ILE A 24 -5.22 27.24 -20.06
C ILE A 24 -3.96 28.04 -19.72
N ASN A 25 -4.07 29.36 -19.57
CA ASN A 25 -2.96 30.23 -19.22
C ASN A 25 -2.47 29.97 -17.78
N GLY A 26 -3.37 29.85 -16.82
CA GLY A 26 -3.04 29.54 -15.42
C GLY A 26 -2.34 28.20 -15.28
N PHE A 27 -2.83 27.18 -15.99
CA PHE A 27 -2.20 25.87 -16.05
C PHE A 27 -0.79 25.91 -16.65
N GLY A 28 -0.63 26.64 -17.78
CA GLY A 28 0.69 26.83 -18.39
C GLY A 28 1.71 27.47 -17.43
N VAL A 29 1.31 28.53 -16.72
CA VAL A 29 2.15 29.20 -15.71
C VAL A 29 2.46 28.24 -14.56
N HIS A 30 1.46 27.52 -14.06
CA HIS A 30 1.61 26.57 -12.95
C HIS A 30 2.64 25.48 -13.22
N ILE A 31 2.61 24.90 -14.44
CA ILE A 31 3.61 23.90 -14.85
C ILE A 31 4.92 24.51 -15.36
N GLY A 32 5.16 25.80 -15.14
CA GLY A 32 6.41 26.48 -15.46
C GLY A 32 6.66 26.72 -16.95
N LEU A 33 5.61 26.82 -17.76
CA LEU A 33 5.76 27.24 -19.16
C LEU A 33 5.89 28.76 -19.23
N PRO A 34 6.88 29.30 -19.96
CA PRO A 34 7.05 30.74 -20.12
C PRO A 34 5.90 31.40 -20.90
N ARG A 35 5.19 30.62 -21.73
CA ARG A 35 3.99 31.01 -22.48
C ARG A 35 3.10 29.80 -22.71
N ALA A 36 1.78 29.97 -22.61
CA ALA A 36 0.79 28.92 -22.84
C ALA A 36 0.58 28.59 -24.34
N GLU A 37 1.39 29.16 -25.24
CA GLU A 37 1.21 29.03 -26.68
C GLU A 37 1.26 27.56 -27.16
N ASN A 38 2.14 26.76 -26.55
CA ASN A 38 2.20 25.32 -26.84
C ASN A 38 0.87 24.59 -26.55
N LEU A 39 0.18 24.95 -25.47
CA LEU A 39 -1.11 24.38 -25.10
C LEU A 39 -2.20 24.77 -26.12
N TYR A 40 -2.16 25.99 -26.62
CA TYR A 40 -3.06 26.46 -27.70
C TYR A 40 -2.78 25.78 -29.04
N GLN A 41 -1.52 25.44 -29.34
CA GLN A 41 -1.18 24.66 -30.52
C GLN A 41 -1.74 23.24 -30.46
N ILE A 42 -1.72 22.61 -29.29
CA ILE A 42 -2.34 21.30 -29.05
C ILE A 42 -3.86 21.42 -29.19
N LYS A 43 -4.48 22.46 -28.61
CA LYS A 43 -5.91 22.75 -28.77
C LYS A 43 -6.32 22.91 -30.25
N ALA A 44 -5.46 23.53 -31.04
CA ALA A 44 -5.70 23.73 -32.46
C ALA A 44 -5.40 22.47 -33.31
N GLY A 45 -5.00 21.35 -32.69
CA GLY A 45 -4.63 20.11 -33.37
C GLY A 45 -3.35 20.19 -34.21
N LYS A 46 -2.53 21.24 -34.00
CA LYS A 46 -1.29 21.46 -34.74
C LYS A 46 -0.12 20.64 -34.18
N ASN A 47 -0.13 20.38 -32.87
CA ASN A 47 0.88 19.60 -32.16
C ASN A 47 0.21 18.56 -31.27
N GLY A 48 0.95 17.48 -30.93
CA GLY A 48 0.58 16.51 -29.91
C GLY A 48 1.23 16.85 -28.55
N ILE A 49 0.87 16.08 -27.52
CA ILE A 49 1.52 16.17 -26.21
C ILE A 49 2.90 15.52 -26.32
N SER A 50 3.95 16.33 -26.26
CA SER A 50 5.32 15.81 -26.23
C SER A 50 5.63 15.15 -24.89
N ARG A 51 6.57 14.19 -24.88
CA ARG A 51 7.02 13.55 -23.63
C ARG A 51 7.56 14.57 -22.61
N ALA A 52 8.25 15.60 -23.06
CA ALA A 52 8.76 16.66 -22.20
C ALA A 52 7.63 17.46 -21.53
N LEU A 53 6.56 17.78 -22.26
CA LEU A 53 5.38 18.43 -21.70
C LEU A 53 4.64 17.48 -20.74
N GLY A 54 4.46 16.22 -21.11
CA GLY A 54 3.83 15.21 -20.28
C GLY A 54 4.57 14.99 -18.95
N SER A 55 5.89 14.85 -18.99
CA SER A 55 6.72 14.72 -17.78
C SER A 55 6.62 15.94 -16.87
N ARG A 56 6.60 17.14 -17.44
CA ARG A 56 6.42 18.39 -16.68
C ARG A 56 5.02 18.47 -16.02
N ILE A 57 3.98 18.02 -16.71
CA ILE A 57 2.62 17.97 -16.13
C ILE A 57 2.61 17.00 -14.94
N VAL A 58 3.16 15.80 -15.08
CA VAL A 58 3.19 14.79 -14.02
C VAL A 58 4.06 15.20 -12.84
N GLU A 59 5.12 15.98 -13.06
CA GLU A 59 5.93 16.55 -11.98
C GLU A 59 5.12 17.50 -11.07
N HIS A 60 4.18 18.26 -11.63
CA HIS A 60 3.31 19.17 -10.87
C HIS A 60 2.01 18.51 -10.43
N PHE A 61 1.57 17.47 -11.11
CA PHE A 61 0.35 16.69 -10.85
C PHE A 61 0.68 15.19 -10.84
N PRO A 62 1.28 14.69 -9.76
CA PRO A 62 1.75 13.30 -9.68
C PRO A 62 0.61 12.26 -9.77
N GLU A 63 -0.65 12.69 -9.59
CA GLU A 63 -1.82 11.84 -9.73
C GLU A 63 -2.12 11.46 -11.19
N ILE A 64 -1.61 12.23 -12.14
CA ILE A 64 -1.88 12.01 -13.57
C ILE A 64 -0.95 10.94 -14.15
N SER A 65 -1.53 9.98 -14.87
CA SER A 65 -0.77 8.95 -15.57
C SER A 65 -0.06 9.54 -16.80
N LEU A 66 1.28 9.45 -16.82
CA LEU A 66 2.06 9.85 -18.00
C LEU A 66 1.70 8.97 -19.22
N GLY A 67 1.49 7.67 -19.02
CA GLY A 67 1.08 6.75 -20.07
C GLY A 67 -0.23 7.18 -20.70
N TRP A 68 -1.27 7.36 -19.89
CA TRP A 68 -2.56 7.83 -20.37
C TRP A 68 -2.46 9.20 -21.07
N LEU A 69 -1.73 10.12 -20.49
CA LEU A 69 -1.60 11.48 -21.07
C LEU A 69 -0.98 11.45 -22.47
N LEU A 70 0.00 10.57 -22.71
CA LEU A 70 0.70 10.46 -24.01
C LEU A 70 0.00 9.55 -25.00
N SER A 71 -0.53 8.39 -24.57
CA SER A 71 -1.09 7.37 -25.48
C SER A 71 -2.62 7.28 -25.45
N GLY A 72 -3.27 7.77 -24.40
CA GLY A 72 -4.69 7.54 -24.15
C GLY A 72 -5.02 6.15 -23.62
N GLU A 73 -4.03 5.30 -23.35
CA GLU A 73 -4.22 3.98 -22.80
C GLU A 73 -4.32 4.01 -21.28
N GLY A 74 -5.28 3.28 -20.72
CA GLY A 74 -5.53 3.23 -19.27
C GLY A 74 -6.39 4.39 -18.76
N ASP A 75 -6.22 4.76 -17.51
CA ASP A 75 -6.99 5.79 -16.83
C ASP A 75 -6.18 7.09 -16.67
N MET A 76 -6.91 8.24 -16.68
CA MET A 76 -6.32 9.57 -16.48
C MET A 76 -5.48 9.65 -15.20
N PHE A 77 -6.00 9.09 -14.13
CA PHE A 77 -5.25 8.99 -12.89
C PHE A 77 -4.38 7.75 -12.94
N GLY A 78 -3.07 7.98 -12.87
CA GLY A 78 -2.13 6.89 -12.72
C GLY A 78 -2.57 6.06 -11.50
N ARG A 79 -2.69 4.76 -11.67
CA ARG A 79 -2.62 3.93 -10.48
C ARG A 79 -1.31 4.36 -9.82
N ARG A 80 -1.39 4.90 -8.61
CA ARG A 80 -0.18 5.04 -7.81
C ARG A 80 0.39 3.63 -7.76
N GLU A 81 1.43 3.35 -8.54
CA GLU A 81 2.10 2.04 -8.52
C GLU A 81 2.59 1.69 -7.11
N ASP A 82 2.60 2.69 -6.22
CA ASP A 82 2.94 2.56 -4.80
C ASP A 82 1.73 2.35 -3.86
N VAL A 83 0.49 2.42 -4.35
CA VAL A 83 -0.66 2.09 -3.52
C VAL A 83 -0.93 0.60 -3.65
N ARG A 84 -0.09 -0.21 -3.02
CA ARG A 84 -0.34 -1.64 -2.89
C ARG A 84 -1.61 -1.83 -2.08
N SER A 85 -2.54 -2.54 -2.68
CA SER A 85 -3.68 -3.05 -1.96
C SER A 85 -3.21 -4.19 -1.06
N VAL A 86 -3.56 -4.13 0.22
CA VAL A 86 -3.23 -5.17 1.19
C VAL A 86 -4.45 -6.06 1.35
N PRO A 87 -4.38 -7.36 0.99
CA PRO A 87 -5.49 -8.27 1.17
C PRO A 87 -5.81 -8.42 2.66
N PHE A 88 -7.09 -8.32 3.00
CA PHE A 88 -7.60 -8.46 4.36
C PHE A 88 -8.39 -9.76 4.49
N TYR A 89 -8.12 -10.46 5.58
CA TYR A 89 -8.83 -11.67 5.97
C TYR A 89 -9.42 -11.46 7.37
N ASP A 90 -10.75 -11.59 7.45
CA ASP A 90 -11.49 -11.46 8.71
C ASP A 90 -11.59 -12.83 9.39
N GLY A 91 -10.61 -13.17 10.20
CA GLY A 91 -10.47 -14.43 10.89
C GLY A 91 -9.44 -14.37 11.99
N ASP A 92 -9.29 -15.45 12.74
CA ASP A 92 -8.18 -15.53 13.70
C ASP A 92 -6.83 -15.75 12.99
N LEU A 93 -5.74 -15.43 13.71
CA LEU A 93 -4.38 -15.49 13.17
C LEU A 93 -4.02 -16.92 12.68
N SER A 94 -4.47 -17.96 13.38
CA SER A 94 -4.17 -19.35 13.02
C SER A 94 -4.87 -19.75 11.72
N SER A 95 -6.16 -19.46 11.60
CA SER A 95 -6.93 -19.75 10.39
C SER A 95 -6.39 -19.04 9.17
N CYS A 96 -5.99 -17.78 9.34
CA CYS A 96 -5.51 -16.96 8.21
C CYS A 96 -4.06 -17.26 7.79
N LEU A 97 -3.19 -17.67 8.72
CA LEU A 97 -1.75 -17.82 8.45
C LEU A 97 -1.29 -19.28 8.32
N VAL A 98 -1.92 -20.22 9.03
CA VAL A 98 -1.55 -21.64 8.99
C VAL A 98 -2.38 -22.40 7.98
N GLN A 99 -3.71 -22.27 8.06
CA GLN A 99 -4.60 -23.02 7.18
C GLN A 99 -4.70 -22.43 5.77
N ARG A 100 -4.01 -21.30 5.56
CA ARG A 100 -3.97 -20.49 4.36
C ARG A 100 -5.14 -20.81 3.45
N ARG A 101 -6.28 -20.20 3.71
CA ARG A 101 -7.45 -20.35 2.84
C ARG A 101 -6.98 -20.05 1.43
N GLU A 102 -7.01 -21.05 0.55
CA GLU A 102 -6.98 -20.88 -0.89
C GLU A 102 -8.30 -20.19 -1.28
N GLY A 103 -8.45 -18.94 -0.89
CA GLY A 103 -9.66 -18.16 -1.07
C GLY A 103 -9.33 -16.72 -1.38
N GLU A 104 -10.26 -16.07 -2.05
CA GLU A 104 -10.20 -14.64 -2.25
C GLU A 104 -10.23 -13.91 -0.89
N PRO A 105 -9.52 -12.78 -0.73
CA PRO A 105 -9.57 -11.99 0.49
C PRO A 105 -10.99 -11.45 0.73
N ASP A 106 -11.39 -11.34 2.00
CA ASP A 106 -12.71 -10.80 2.37
C ASP A 106 -12.86 -9.34 1.93
N SER A 107 -11.78 -8.59 1.95
CA SER A 107 -11.69 -7.24 1.39
C SER A 107 -10.25 -6.84 1.12
N VAL A 108 -10.06 -5.60 0.65
CA VAL A 108 -8.73 -5.06 0.31
C VAL A 108 -8.57 -3.69 0.94
N PHE A 109 -7.50 -3.48 1.68
CA PHE A 109 -7.14 -2.16 2.20
C PHE A 109 -6.20 -1.44 1.26
N VAL A 110 -6.52 -0.17 1.01
CA VAL A 110 -5.67 0.76 0.28
C VAL A 110 -5.23 1.84 1.27
N VAL A 111 -4.06 1.66 1.88
CA VAL A 111 -3.52 2.59 2.87
C VAL A 111 -2.21 3.16 2.34
N PRO A 112 -2.17 4.45 1.95
CA PRO A 112 -0.99 5.04 1.29
C PRO A 112 0.31 4.96 2.10
N THR A 113 0.21 4.92 3.42
CA THR A 113 1.36 4.89 4.34
C THR A 113 1.80 3.46 4.70
N VAL A 114 1.04 2.43 4.32
CA VAL A 114 1.31 1.02 4.66
C VAL A 114 1.68 0.27 3.38
N VAL A 115 2.71 0.74 2.71
CA VAL A 115 3.07 0.34 1.33
C VAL A 115 3.74 -1.03 1.26
N ASP A 116 4.35 -1.51 2.34
CA ASP A 116 5.14 -2.75 2.36
C ASP A 116 4.53 -3.76 3.33
N CYS A 117 3.30 -4.20 3.02
CA CYS A 117 2.60 -5.26 3.76
C CYS A 117 2.11 -6.33 2.79
N ASP A 118 2.13 -7.57 3.25
CA ASP A 118 1.69 -8.72 2.45
C ASP A 118 0.24 -9.09 2.76
N ILE A 119 -0.24 -8.81 4.00
CA ILE A 119 -1.55 -9.21 4.47
C ILE A 119 -2.02 -8.31 5.62
N ALA A 120 -3.33 -8.16 5.74
CA ALA A 120 -3.99 -7.55 6.89
C ALA A 120 -4.92 -8.59 7.54
N ILE A 121 -4.90 -8.68 8.88
CA ILE A 121 -5.69 -9.66 9.67
C ILE A 121 -6.23 -8.98 10.92
N ARG A 122 -7.41 -9.37 11.37
CA ARG A 122 -7.98 -8.90 12.63
C ARG A 122 -7.27 -9.53 13.84
N SER A 123 -6.88 -8.72 14.81
CA SER A 123 -6.33 -9.20 16.09
C SER A 123 -7.45 -9.71 16.98
N CYS A 124 -7.40 -10.98 17.34
CA CYS A 124 -8.33 -11.61 18.29
C CYS A 124 -7.64 -11.97 19.63
N ASP A 125 -6.33 -11.73 19.75
CA ASP A 125 -5.52 -12.07 20.92
C ASP A 125 -5.41 -10.84 21.85
N ASP A 126 -5.65 -11.04 23.13
CA ASP A 126 -5.57 -10.00 24.17
C ASP A 126 -4.23 -10.00 24.95
N ALA A 127 -3.32 -10.90 24.61
CA ALA A 127 -2.00 -10.95 25.26
C ALA A 127 -1.14 -9.71 24.99
N MET A 128 -1.49 -8.94 23.98
CA MET A 128 -0.88 -7.62 23.70
C MET A 128 -1.78 -6.46 24.14
N ALA A 129 -2.77 -6.71 25.00
CA ALA A 129 -3.65 -5.67 25.52
C ALA A 129 -2.86 -4.56 26.23
N GLY A 130 -3.24 -3.31 25.96
CA GLY A 130 -2.48 -2.12 26.37
C GLY A 130 -1.57 -1.58 25.25
N GLU A 131 -1.12 -2.41 24.33
CA GLU A 131 -0.32 -2.02 23.17
C GLU A 131 -1.13 -2.22 21.87
N VAL A 132 -1.79 -3.36 21.71
CA VAL A 132 -2.69 -3.68 20.60
C VAL A 132 -4.09 -3.94 21.15
N VAL A 133 -5.06 -3.19 20.67
CA VAL A 133 -6.46 -3.38 21.08
C VAL A 133 -7.04 -4.57 20.33
N VAL A 134 -7.73 -5.47 21.06
CA VAL A 134 -8.45 -6.59 20.45
C VAL A 134 -9.46 -6.06 19.42
N GLY A 135 -9.52 -6.71 18.27
CA GLY A 135 -10.33 -6.28 17.13
C GLY A 135 -9.66 -5.28 16.19
N SER A 136 -8.45 -4.79 16.52
CA SER A 136 -7.65 -3.99 15.58
C SER A 136 -7.22 -4.80 14.38
N ILE A 137 -7.07 -4.15 13.24
CA ILE A 137 -6.52 -4.76 12.03
C ILE A 137 -5.00 -4.59 12.07
N LEU A 138 -4.27 -5.69 11.93
CA LEU A 138 -2.83 -5.75 11.88
C LEU A 138 -2.39 -5.77 10.42
N PHE A 139 -1.51 -4.87 10.03
CA PHE A 139 -0.83 -4.90 8.74
C PHE A 139 0.51 -5.62 8.90
N LEU A 140 0.66 -6.74 8.21
CA LEU A 140 1.72 -7.70 8.42
C LEU A 140 2.63 -7.82 7.19
N LYS A 141 3.94 -7.86 7.44
CA LYS A 141 4.97 -8.16 6.44
C LYS A 141 5.67 -9.45 6.82
N LYS A 142 5.65 -10.46 5.94
CA LYS A 142 6.47 -11.65 6.11
C LYS A 142 7.96 -11.28 6.02
N ILE A 143 8.73 -11.79 6.94
CA ILE A 143 10.18 -11.54 6.99
C ILE A 143 10.94 -12.85 7.21
N ASP A 144 12.21 -12.84 6.88
CA ASP A 144 13.12 -13.91 7.25
C ASP A 144 13.50 -13.80 8.74
N PRO A 145 13.76 -14.93 9.44
CA PRO A 145 14.15 -14.93 10.85
C PRO A 145 15.36 -14.04 11.17
N GLU A 146 16.29 -13.92 10.25
CA GLU A 146 17.48 -13.07 10.38
C GLU A 146 17.18 -11.57 10.36
N ALA A 147 16.00 -11.19 9.84
CA ALA A 147 15.55 -9.79 9.81
C ALA A 147 14.79 -9.34 11.06
N ILE A 148 14.76 -10.16 12.12
CA ILE A 148 14.12 -9.80 13.39
C ILE A 148 14.91 -8.68 14.07
N ILE A 149 14.21 -7.59 14.39
CA ILE A 149 14.74 -6.53 15.25
C ILE A 149 14.25 -6.79 16.67
N SER A 150 15.17 -7.01 17.59
CA SER A 150 14.85 -7.29 18.99
C SER A 150 14.02 -6.17 19.63
N GLY A 151 12.94 -6.54 20.31
CA GLY A 151 11.96 -5.62 20.87
C GLY A 151 10.84 -5.18 19.92
N GLY A 152 10.85 -5.64 18.67
CA GLY A 152 9.76 -5.41 17.72
C GLY A 152 8.52 -6.25 18.01
N LEU A 153 7.39 -5.86 17.41
CA LEU A 153 6.12 -6.57 17.49
C LEU A 153 5.96 -7.49 16.26
N TYR A 154 5.69 -8.77 16.52
CA TYR A 154 5.63 -9.79 15.48
C TYR A 154 4.48 -10.77 15.72
N VAL A 155 3.99 -11.34 14.63
CA VAL A 155 3.20 -12.56 14.65
C VAL A 155 4.13 -13.73 14.34
N ILE A 156 4.23 -14.67 15.26
CA ILE A 156 5.06 -15.86 15.17
C ILE A 156 4.17 -17.05 14.89
N VAL A 157 4.47 -17.78 13.82
CA VAL A 157 3.75 -18.98 13.41
C VAL A 157 4.60 -20.18 13.75
N CYS A 158 4.07 -21.04 14.63
CA CYS A 158 4.64 -22.34 14.99
C CYS A 158 3.67 -23.47 14.59
N PRO A 159 4.09 -24.73 14.53
CA PRO A 159 3.26 -25.84 14.09
C PRO A 159 1.91 -25.97 14.81
N ASN A 160 1.83 -25.60 16.07
CA ASN A 160 0.66 -25.79 16.91
C ASN A 160 -0.02 -24.51 17.40
N TYR A 161 0.58 -23.35 17.16
CA TYR A 161 0.04 -22.06 17.63
C TYR A 161 0.54 -20.89 16.83
N VAL A 162 -0.20 -19.80 16.86
CA VAL A 162 0.18 -18.50 16.28
C VAL A 162 0.02 -17.45 17.37
N LEU A 163 1.07 -16.68 17.60
CA LEU A 163 1.13 -15.71 18.69
C LEU A 163 1.53 -14.32 18.18
N LEU A 164 0.81 -13.30 18.64
CA LEU A 164 1.20 -11.90 18.51
C LEU A 164 1.97 -11.51 19.76
N ARG A 165 3.27 -11.24 19.66
CA ARG A 165 4.14 -10.93 20.80
C ARG A 165 5.21 -9.91 20.44
N ARG A 166 5.75 -9.27 21.45
CA ARG A 166 7.01 -8.57 21.34
C ARG A 166 8.15 -9.59 21.38
N VAL A 167 9.05 -9.54 20.42
CA VAL A 167 10.10 -10.56 20.26
C VAL A 167 11.44 -9.99 20.68
N ARG A 168 12.14 -10.69 21.56
CA ARG A 168 13.56 -10.47 21.83
C ARG A 168 14.38 -11.66 21.37
N VAL A 169 15.46 -11.37 20.69
CA VAL A 169 16.43 -12.40 20.30
C VAL A 169 17.43 -12.57 21.44
N VAL A 170 17.51 -13.79 21.97
CA VAL A 170 18.45 -14.16 23.03
C VAL A 170 19.18 -15.42 22.56
N ASP A 171 20.43 -15.29 22.19
CA ASP A 171 21.23 -16.33 21.55
C ASP A 171 20.50 -16.92 20.31
N GLU A 172 20.23 -18.23 20.29
CA GLU A 172 19.51 -18.93 19.22
C GLU A 172 18.00 -19.06 19.51
N ARG A 173 17.48 -18.39 20.55
CA ARG A 173 16.08 -18.45 20.97
C ARG A 173 15.36 -17.12 20.77
N LEU A 174 14.08 -17.23 20.52
CA LEU A 174 13.16 -16.11 20.49
C LEU A 174 12.37 -16.07 21.81
N ARG A 175 12.54 -15.02 22.57
CA ARG A 175 11.76 -14.73 23.75
C ARG A 175 10.54 -13.91 23.35
N LEU A 176 9.36 -14.47 23.53
CA LEU A 176 8.07 -13.92 23.15
C LEU A 176 7.42 -13.29 24.36
N GLU A 177 7.44 -11.96 24.45
CA GLU A 177 6.97 -11.19 25.59
C GLU A 177 5.55 -10.66 25.33
N PRO A 178 4.58 -10.98 26.21
CA PRO A 178 3.26 -10.36 26.17
C PRO A 178 3.30 -8.93 26.74
N ALA A 179 2.37 -8.06 26.35
CA ALA A 179 2.14 -6.77 27.00
C ALA A 179 1.19 -6.92 28.19
N ASN A 180 0.25 -7.86 28.10
CA ASN A 180 -0.68 -8.19 29.18
C ASN A 180 0.02 -9.12 30.19
N LYS A 181 0.03 -8.70 31.46
CA LYS A 181 0.72 -9.41 32.55
C LYS A 181 0.07 -10.74 32.95
N ASP A 182 -1.14 -11.00 32.49
CA ASP A 182 -1.84 -12.26 32.73
C ASP A 182 -1.31 -13.41 31.87
N TYR A 183 -0.40 -13.10 30.94
CA TYR A 183 0.26 -14.06 30.05
C TYR A 183 1.72 -14.25 30.40
N ASP A 184 2.18 -15.49 30.30
CA ASP A 184 3.58 -15.83 30.52
C ASP A 184 4.46 -15.49 29.29
N VAL A 185 5.74 -15.25 29.58
CA VAL A 185 6.78 -15.17 28.55
C VAL A 185 7.07 -16.58 28.06
N ILE A 186 7.11 -16.74 26.72
CA ILE A 186 7.38 -18.02 26.05
C ILE A 186 8.74 -17.92 25.37
N GLU A 187 9.56 -18.95 25.51
CA GLU A 187 10.80 -19.10 24.73
C GLU A 187 10.64 -20.18 23.68
N VAL A 188 10.97 -19.84 22.43
CA VAL A 188 10.87 -20.73 21.27
C VAL A 188 12.22 -20.83 20.59
N ASP A 189 12.61 -22.04 20.19
CA ASP A 189 13.77 -22.22 19.31
C ASP A 189 13.44 -21.63 17.92
N ALA A 190 14.32 -20.78 17.41
CA ALA A 190 14.10 -20.14 16.12
C ALA A 190 13.87 -21.17 14.97
N ARG A 191 14.41 -22.40 15.11
CA ARG A 191 14.23 -23.50 14.15
C ARG A 191 12.81 -24.08 14.14
N GLN A 192 12.03 -23.86 15.20
CA GLN A 192 10.64 -24.33 15.30
C GLN A 192 9.64 -23.33 14.71
N VAL A 193 10.10 -22.17 14.28
CA VAL A 193 9.25 -21.14 13.72
C VAL A 193 9.08 -21.37 12.23
N GLU A 194 7.84 -21.55 11.78
CA GLU A 194 7.49 -21.77 10.36
C GLU A 194 7.43 -20.46 9.57
N ALA A 195 6.91 -19.41 10.19
CA ALA A 195 6.84 -18.09 9.57
C ALA A 195 6.85 -16.98 10.61
N ILE A 196 7.39 -15.83 10.21
CA ILE A 196 7.45 -14.62 11.03
C ILE A 196 6.87 -13.47 10.22
N TYR A 197 5.95 -12.73 10.85
CA TYR A 197 5.38 -11.54 10.25
C TYR A 197 5.63 -10.35 11.16
N ARG A 198 6.28 -9.33 10.63
CA ARG A 198 6.46 -8.06 11.33
C ARG A 198 5.17 -7.25 11.26
N VAL A 199 4.72 -6.73 12.39
CA VAL A 199 3.62 -5.76 12.42
C VAL A 199 4.17 -4.41 11.97
N LYS A 200 3.67 -3.92 10.84
CA LYS A 200 4.05 -2.64 10.24
C LYS A 200 3.14 -1.50 10.69
N GLY A 201 1.94 -1.84 11.14
CA GLY A 201 0.96 -0.89 11.64
C GLY A 201 -0.30 -1.58 12.13
N THR A 202 -1.11 -0.83 12.86
CA THR A 202 -2.43 -1.27 13.34
C THR A 202 -3.47 -0.23 12.98
N LEU A 203 -4.67 -0.68 12.61
CA LEU A 203 -5.84 0.16 12.38
C LEU A 203 -6.91 -0.21 13.39
N ARG A 204 -7.36 0.76 14.19
CA ARG A 204 -8.47 0.62 15.11
C ARG A 204 -9.70 1.34 14.54
N LEU A 205 -10.80 0.62 14.48
CA LEU A 205 -12.11 1.16 14.14
C LEU A 205 -12.91 1.36 15.44
N TYR A 206 -13.67 2.46 15.54
CA TYR A 206 -14.49 2.81 16.72
C TYR A 206 -15.97 2.62 16.39
#